data_ff0a0b4fe19df04b747ff5162843850e
#
_entry.id   ff0a0b4fe19df04b747ff5162843850e
#
_cell.length_a   1.000
_cell.length_b   1.000
_cell.length_c   1.000
_cell.angle_alpha   90.00
_cell.angle_beta   90.00
_cell.angle_gamma   90.00
#
_symmetry.space_group_name_H-M   'P 1'
#
loop_
_entity.id
_entity.type
_entity.pdbx_description
1 polymer ?
#
loop_
_entity_poly.entity_id
_entity_poly.type
_entity_poly.pdbx_seq_one_letter_code
_entity_poly.pdbx_strand_id
1 'polypeptide(L)'
;PRLRWRRQNTDRPSPLLRKEFEVEQGDDIAEARLYCSALGIYDVEINGTSVSEGRLRPGFTAYGHRIQHQTYDVSALLIEGRNTIGITLADGWWRGRVGVFRKPNNWGTNVAAIARLEAGNRTLVQSDSTWKATEGGVRRACLFNGEEFDARLEPDGWTSTGFDDRAWSAVTVIDGPTRRLVPQVGPSVRVVERIRSQQVFRTPSGETVVDFGQNLAGVVEFTVSGPAGSSVRLTHGETLTTDGEFTSDTFGDSRQQVRYTLAGTDGTETFAARFTYHGFRYARVDEWPPGSEPTADDFTALVLSSEARNTGRFECSHRKINQLVENIDRSQVANFVEIPTDCPTREKAGWTGDIAVFGRTGALNRNIAPILTRWLGDVRADQLDNGRIPCVVPVSSSYNAFFMRPTHGGAAWADACVDVPWTLYLHY
;
A
#
# COMPACT_ATOMS: atom_id res chain seq x y z
N PRO A 1 26.21 -7.93 -24.59
CA PRO A 1 26.08 -6.54 -24.22
C PRO A 1 24.91 -6.42 -23.20
N ARG A 2 25.25 -6.25 -21.90
CA ARG A 2 24.24 -5.97 -20.88
C ARG A 2 23.77 -4.54 -21.14
N LEU A 3 22.51 -4.36 -21.57
CA LEU A 3 21.83 -3.07 -21.60
C LEU A 3 21.77 -2.54 -20.15
N ARG A 4 22.70 -1.66 -19.79
CA ARG A 4 22.63 -0.86 -18.56
C ARG A 4 21.55 0.21 -18.79
N TRP A 5 20.32 -0.07 -18.38
CA TRP A 5 19.35 0.99 -18.18
C TRP A 5 19.92 1.95 -17.13
N ARG A 6 20.03 3.23 -17.47
CA ARG A 6 20.31 4.27 -16.46
C ARG A 6 19.22 4.15 -15.41
N ARG A 7 19.58 3.78 -14.17
CA ARG A 7 18.66 3.81 -13.04
C ARG A 7 18.16 5.25 -12.92
N GLN A 8 16.91 5.49 -13.28
CA GLN A 8 16.27 6.75 -12.93
C GLN A 8 16.19 6.78 -11.41
N ASN A 9 16.74 7.83 -10.81
CA ASN A 9 16.61 8.03 -9.37
C ASN A 9 15.13 8.29 -9.06
N THR A 10 14.47 7.29 -8.51
CA THR A 10 13.05 7.33 -8.12
C THR A 10 12.88 7.51 -6.61
N ASP A 11 14.00 7.55 -5.88
CA ASP A 11 13.98 7.77 -4.44
C ASP A 11 13.76 9.27 -4.21
N ARG A 12 12.52 9.67 -3.92
CA ARG A 12 12.10 11.05 -3.71
C ARG A 12 11.40 11.14 -2.36
N PRO A 13 11.62 12.22 -1.59
CA PRO A 13 10.85 12.48 -0.40
C PRO A 13 9.36 12.62 -0.72
N SER A 14 8.55 12.19 0.24
CA SER A 14 7.11 12.33 0.19
C SER A 14 6.72 13.74 0.64
N PRO A 15 5.89 14.47 -0.15
CA PRO A 15 5.42 15.76 0.27
C PRO A 15 4.33 15.64 1.34
N LEU A 16 4.38 16.55 2.31
CA LEU A 16 3.33 16.86 3.25
C LEU A 16 2.56 18.07 2.71
N LEU A 17 1.24 17.97 2.68
CA LEU A 17 0.33 19.04 2.29
C LEU A 17 -0.51 19.45 3.50
N ARG A 18 -0.67 20.75 3.75
CA ARG A 18 -1.38 21.26 4.93
C ARG A 18 -2.29 22.44 4.58
N LYS A 19 -3.43 22.49 5.26
CA LYS A 19 -4.36 23.61 5.22
C LYS A 19 -5.09 23.76 6.55
N GLU A 20 -5.13 24.98 7.09
CA GLU A 20 -6.06 25.36 8.15
C GLU A 20 -7.39 25.85 7.55
N PHE A 21 -8.47 25.59 8.26
CA PHE A 21 -9.82 26.03 7.88
C PHE A 21 -10.67 26.27 9.13
N GLU A 22 -11.76 27.02 8.97
CA GLU A 22 -12.67 27.36 10.07
C GLU A 22 -13.99 26.58 9.93
N VAL A 23 -14.46 26.08 11.05
CA VAL A 23 -15.82 25.57 11.26
C VAL A 23 -16.59 26.63 12.02
N GLU A 24 -17.61 27.21 11.40
CA GLU A 24 -18.41 28.27 12.01
C GLU A 24 -19.50 27.69 12.89
N GLN A 25 -19.95 28.48 13.87
CA GLN A 25 -21.11 28.13 14.67
C GLN A 25 -22.34 27.96 13.77
N GLY A 26 -22.94 26.78 13.82
CA GLY A 26 -24.11 26.41 12.99
C GLY A 26 -23.78 25.58 11.76
N ASP A 27 -22.50 25.31 11.47
CA ASP A 27 -22.14 24.28 10.49
C ASP A 27 -22.65 22.92 10.92
N ASP A 28 -23.19 22.16 9.97
CA ASP A 28 -23.71 20.82 10.25
C ASP A 28 -22.56 19.79 10.25
N ILE A 29 -21.72 19.87 11.29
CA ILE A 29 -20.57 18.96 11.43
C ILE A 29 -20.98 17.50 11.66
N ALA A 30 -22.22 17.23 12.08
CA ALA A 30 -22.72 15.86 12.29
C ALA A 30 -22.80 15.08 10.97
N GLU A 31 -22.93 15.77 9.86
CA GLU A 31 -22.94 15.19 8.50
C GLU A 31 -21.65 15.47 7.72
N ALA A 32 -20.55 15.78 8.40
CA ALA A 32 -19.31 16.13 7.74
C ALA A 32 -18.71 14.95 6.97
N ARG A 33 -18.39 15.17 5.71
CA ARG A 33 -17.80 14.17 4.80
C ARG A 33 -16.57 14.74 4.10
N LEU A 34 -15.48 13.97 4.19
CA LEU A 34 -14.25 14.23 3.43
C LEU A 34 -14.21 13.31 2.23
N TYR A 35 -14.14 13.88 1.04
CA TYR A 35 -13.84 13.21 -0.21
C TYR A 35 -12.37 13.43 -0.54
N CYS A 36 -11.61 12.35 -0.73
CA CYS A 36 -10.18 12.43 -0.99
C CYS A 36 -9.70 11.41 -2.02
N SER A 37 -8.75 11.81 -2.85
CA SER A 37 -8.06 10.95 -3.81
C SER A 37 -6.66 11.49 -4.09
N ALA A 38 -5.83 10.69 -4.80
CA ALA A 38 -4.48 11.10 -5.16
C ALA A 38 -4.02 10.53 -6.51
N LEU A 39 -3.09 11.23 -7.12
CA LEU A 39 -2.16 10.69 -8.11
C LEU A 39 -0.91 10.23 -7.35
N GLY A 40 -0.89 8.97 -6.95
CA GLY A 40 -0.01 8.37 -5.97
C GLY A 40 -0.82 7.58 -4.94
N ILE A 41 -0.29 7.46 -3.74
CA ILE A 41 -1.02 6.98 -2.55
C ILE A 41 -0.93 8.03 -1.46
N TYR A 42 -1.89 8.03 -0.52
CA TYR A 42 -1.98 9.07 0.50
C TYR A 42 -2.41 8.54 1.87
N ASP A 43 -2.01 9.27 2.89
CA ASP A 43 -2.65 9.30 4.20
C ASP A 43 -3.18 10.70 4.48
N VAL A 44 -4.27 10.79 5.24
CA VAL A 44 -4.89 12.06 5.60
C VAL A 44 -5.26 12.08 7.08
N GLU A 45 -5.01 13.23 7.70
CA GLU A 45 -5.28 13.49 9.11
C GLU A 45 -6.09 14.79 9.25
N ILE A 46 -6.91 14.84 10.29
CA ILE A 46 -7.59 16.06 10.74
C ILE A 46 -7.25 16.24 12.21
N ASN A 47 -6.77 17.43 12.57
CA ASN A 47 -6.42 17.82 13.95
C ASN A 47 -5.49 16.79 14.65
N GLY A 48 -4.49 16.24 13.93
CA GLY A 48 -3.55 15.26 14.45
C GLY A 48 -4.08 13.83 14.50
N THR A 49 -5.29 13.57 14.01
CA THR A 49 -5.92 12.25 14.05
C THR A 49 -6.14 11.71 12.64
N SER A 50 -5.69 10.47 12.39
CA SER A 50 -5.93 9.81 11.11
C SER A 50 -7.43 9.62 10.86
N VAL A 51 -7.87 9.93 9.64
CA VAL A 51 -9.29 9.79 9.28
C VAL A 51 -9.71 8.34 9.03
N SER A 52 -8.78 7.41 8.89
CA SER A 52 -9.06 6.01 8.59
C SER A 52 -7.86 5.11 8.81
N GLU A 53 -8.09 3.87 9.19
CA GLU A 53 -7.08 2.80 9.27
C GLU A 53 -6.70 2.21 7.88
N GLY A 54 -7.40 2.62 6.82
CA GLY A 54 -7.10 2.17 5.47
C GLY A 54 -5.70 2.55 5.03
N ARG A 55 -5.04 1.69 4.24
CA ARG A 55 -3.69 1.88 3.72
C ARG A 55 -3.67 1.90 2.21
N LEU A 56 -2.60 2.40 1.60
CA LEU A 56 -2.33 2.41 0.16
C LEU A 56 -3.45 3.05 -0.69
N ARG A 57 -4.20 4.00 -0.10
CA ARG A 57 -5.29 4.74 -0.77
C ARG A 57 -4.74 5.70 -1.83
N PRO A 58 -5.43 5.97 -2.93
CA PRO A 58 -6.81 5.59 -3.26
C PRO A 58 -6.93 4.16 -3.81
N GLY A 59 -5.86 3.39 -3.89
CA GLY A 59 -5.85 2.04 -4.41
C GLY A 59 -5.34 1.94 -5.85
N PHE A 60 -5.30 0.72 -6.39
CA PHE A 60 -4.78 0.41 -7.71
C PHE A 60 -5.92 0.11 -8.69
N THR A 61 -6.12 1.00 -9.66
CA THR A 61 -7.10 0.88 -10.74
C THR A 61 -6.45 1.16 -12.10
N ALA A 62 -7.17 0.95 -13.17
CA ALA A 62 -6.76 1.35 -14.52
C ALA A 62 -6.69 2.88 -14.62
N TYR A 63 -5.62 3.47 -14.09
CA TYR A 63 -5.44 4.94 -13.95
C TYR A 63 -5.54 5.71 -15.27
N GLY A 64 -5.43 5.02 -16.40
CA GLY A 64 -5.74 5.59 -17.72
C GLY A 64 -7.20 5.99 -17.88
N HIS A 65 -8.11 5.34 -17.16
CA HIS A 65 -9.55 5.41 -17.33
C HIS A 65 -10.30 5.83 -16.08
N ARG A 66 -9.87 5.39 -14.87
CA ARG A 66 -10.57 5.62 -13.62
C ARG A 66 -9.61 5.69 -12.44
N ILE A 67 -9.93 6.55 -11.48
CA ILE A 67 -9.22 6.74 -10.22
C ILE A 67 -10.25 6.70 -9.11
N GLN A 68 -10.03 5.89 -8.08
CA GLN A 68 -10.94 5.86 -6.93
C GLN A 68 -10.80 7.12 -6.08
N HIS A 69 -11.89 7.54 -5.46
CA HIS A 69 -11.88 8.44 -4.31
C HIS A 69 -12.50 7.74 -3.11
N GLN A 70 -12.03 8.07 -1.94
CA GLN A 70 -12.60 7.64 -0.67
C GLN A 70 -13.52 8.73 -0.13
N THR A 71 -14.55 8.31 0.60
CA THR A 71 -15.44 9.17 1.37
C THR A 71 -15.35 8.76 2.83
N TYR A 72 -15.02 9.73 3.69
CA TYR A 72 -14.84 9.51 5.12
C TYR A 72 -15.88 10.30 5.90
N ASP A 73 -16.47 9.67 6.91
CA ASP A 73 -17.16 10.39 7.97
C ASP A 73 -16.10 10.97 8.91
N VAL A 74 -16.04 12.29 8.96
CA VAL A 74 -15.05 13.01 9.77
C VAL A 74 -15.72 13.85 10.87
N SER A 75 -17.00 13.63 11.10
CA SER A 75 -17.81 14.38 12.07
C SER A 75 -17.18 14.44 13.48
N ALA A 76 -16.65 13.32 13.93
CA ALA A 76 -16.01 13.20 15.24
C ALA A 76 -14.62 13.86 15.35
N LEU A 77 -14.03 14.27 14.23
CA LEU A 77 -12.69 14.86 14.14
C LEU A 77 -12.73 16.38 14.09
N LEU A 78 -13.89 16.98 13.82
CA LEU A 78 -14.07 18.42 13.71
C LEU A 78 -14.44 19.07 15.03
N ILE A 79 -13.92 20.28 15.22
CA ILE A 79 -14.26 21.13 16.34
C ILE A 79 -14.75 22.49 15.83
N GLU A 80 -15.58 23.21 16.58
CA GLU A 80 -15.94 24.60 16.27
C GLU A 80 -14.67 25.46 16.31
N GLY A 81 -14.55 26.40 15.38
CA GLY A 81 -13.39 27.24 15.20
C GLY A 81 -12.35 26.62 14.26
N ARG A 82 -11.08 26.81 14.61
CA ARG A 82 -9.95 26.43 13.74
C ARG A 82 -9.69 24.95 13.73
N ASN A 83 -9.61 24.38 12.54
CA ASN A 83 -9.25 22.98 12.26
C ASN A 83 -8.09 22.93 11.26
N THR A 84 -7.42 21.77 11.20
CA THR A 84 -6.32 21.52 10.26
C THR A 84 -6.55 20.21 9.54
N ILE A 85 -6.31 20.18 8.23
CA ILE A 85 -6.20 18.97 7.42
C ILE A 85 -4.77 18.86 6.91
N GLY A 86 -4.20 17.67 7.07
CA GLY A 86 -2.88 17.29 6.56
C GLY A 86 -2.94 16.06 5.67
N ILE A 87 -2.20 16.07 4.56
CA ILE A 87 -2.11 14.94 3.63
C ILE A 87 -0.64 14.62 3.39
N THR A 88 -0.23 13.37 3.63
CA THR A 88 1.05 12.82 3.19
C THR A 88 0.85 12.11 1.87
N LEU A 89 1.68 12.41 0.85
CA LEU A 89 1.64 11.74 -0.45
C LEU A 89 2.85 10.85 -0.66
N ALA A 90 2.66 9.73 -1.34
CA ALA A 90 3.73 8.82 -1.75
C ALA A 90 3.53 8.30 -3.17
N ASP A 91 4.56 7.67 -3.73
CA ASP A 91 4.59 7.25 -5.15
C ASP A 91 3.49 6.26 -5.51
N GLY A 92 3.27 5.24 -4.67
CA GLY A 92 2.34 4.16 -4.92
C GLY A 92 2.56 3.48 -6.27
N TRP A 93 1.46 3.09 -6.93
CA TRP A 93 1.49 2.55 -8.29
C TRP A 93 1.61 3.63 -9.36
N TRP A 94 1.11 4.84 -9.09
CA TRP A 94 1.06 5.94 -10.07
C TRP A 94 2.44 6.35 -10.59
N ARG A 95 3.33 6.75 -9.69
CA ARG A 95 4.69 7.23 -9.97
C ARG A 95 5.74 6.17 -9.66
N GLY A 96 5.42 5.24 -8.75
CA GLY A 96 6.34 4.21 -8.30
C GLY A 96 6.57 3.11 -9.35
N ARG A 97 7.31 2.10 -8.95
CA ARG A 97 7.60 0.93 -9.76
C ARG A 97 6.38 0.00 -9.78
N VAL A 98 6.10 -0.62 -10.92
CA VAL A 98 4.96 -1.53 -11.10
C VAL A 98 5.35 -2.72 -11.96
N GLY A 99 4.82 -3.90 -11.59
CA GLY A 99 4.86 -5.12 -12.35
C GLY A 99 6.25 -5.73 -12.53
N VAL A 100 6.33 -6.77 -13.33
CA VAL A 100 7.55 -7.58 -13.54
C VAL A 100 8.76 -6.77 -14.01
N PHE A 101 8.55 -5.71 -14.78
CA PHE A 101 9.64 -4.84 -15.28
C PHE A 101 9.99 -3.71 -14.30
N ARG A 102 9.22 -3.52 -13.25
CA ARG A 102 9.43 -2.51 -12.18
C ARG A 102 9.79 -1.12 -12.71
N LYS A 103 9.20 -0.74 -13.84
CA LYS A 103 9.37 0.61 -14.40
C LYS A 103 8.62 1.62 -13.54
N PRO A 104 9.25 2.75 -13.22
CA PRO A 104 8.57 3.86 -12.56
C PRO A 104 7.83 4.76 -13.56
N ASN A 105 7.04 5.69 -13.03
CA ASN A 105 6.35 6.74 -13.78
C ASN A 105 5.38 6.19 -14.86
N ASN A 106 4.67 5.10 -14.54
CA ASN A 106 3.79 4.44 -15.51
C ASN A 106 2.63 5.31 -15.96
N TRP A 107 2.10 6.16 -15.07
CA TRP A 107 0.97 7.04 -15.37
C TRP A 107 1.28 8.52 -15.18
N GLY A 108 2.34 8.86 -14.46
CA GLY A 108 2.78 10.25 -14.27
C GLY A 108 4.06 10.36 -13.47
N THR A 109 4.67 11.55 -13.52
CA THR A 109 5.94 11.88 -12.86
C THR A 109 5.76 12.69 -11.58
N ASN A 110 4.57 13.25 -11.36
CA ASN A 110 4.22 14.04 -10.19
C ASN A 110 3.16 13.32 -9.37
N VAL A 111 3.24 13.44 -8.04
CA VAL A 111 2.16 13.09 -7.13
C VAL A 111 1.30 14.32 -6.88
N ALA A 112 0.01 14.11 -6.65
CA ALA A 112 -0.92 15.19 -6.32
C ALA A 112 -2.09 14.65 -5.49
N ALA A 113 -2.77 15.51 -4.73
CA ALA A 113 -3.98 15.17 -4.01
C ALA A 113 -5.15 16.03 -4.48
N ILE A 114 -6.34 15.49 -4.35
CA ILE A 114 -7.59 16.23 -4.40
C ILE A 114 -8.38 15.91 -3.15
N ALA A 115 -8.86 16.92 -2.45
CA ALA A 115 -9.67 16.78 -1.26
C ALA A 115 -10.79 17.81 -1.26
N ARG A 116 -11.96 17.43 -0.73
CA ARG A 116 -13.09 18.29 -0.45
C ARG A 116 -13.77 17.81 0.81
N LEU A 117 -13.92 18.70 1.78
CA LEU A 117 -14.63 18.46 3.02
C LEU A 117 -15.89 19.31 3.05
N GLU A 118 -17.01 18.69 3.27
CA GLU A 118 -18.32 19.31 3.34
C GLU A 118 -18.96 19.03 4.70
N ALA A 119 -19.71 19.99 5.22
CA ALA A 119 -20.59 19.85 6.38
C ALA A 119 -21.99 20.29 5.93
N GLY A 120 -22.91 19.34 5.80
CA GLY A 120 -24.21 19.60 5.15
C GLY A 120 -24.01 20.16 3.73
N ASN A 121 -24.51 21.36 3.48
CA ASN A 121 -24.42 22.04 2.17
C ASN A 121 -23.22 22.99 2.04
N ARG A 122 -22.38 23.11 3.07
CA ARG A 122 -21.23 23.99 3.07
C ARG A 122 -19.93 23.25 2.80
N THR A 123 -19.13 23.76 1.86
CA THR A 123 -17.75 23.32 1.68
C THR A 123 -16.87 24.02 2.71
N LEU A 124 -16.26 23.28 3.63
CA LEU A 124 -15.36 23.79 4.66
C LEU A 124 -13.96 24.01 4.12
N VAL A 125 -13.45 23.03 3.35
CA VAL A 125 -12.14 23.11 2.70
C VAL A 125 -12.13 22.28 1.41
N GLN A 126 -11.40 22.78 0.42
CA GLN A 126 -11.12 22.06 -0.84
C GLN A 126 -9.68 22.28 -1.28
N SER A 127 -9.19 21.43 -2.17
CA SER A 127 -7.87 21.58 -2.77
C SER A 127 -7.81 22.82 -3.66
N ASP A 128 -6.92 23.75 -3.33
CA ASP A 128 -6.67 24.98 -4.07
C ASP A 128 -5.23 25.48 -3.85
N SER A 129 -4.88 26.65 -4.40
CA SER A 129 -3.55 27.26 -4.29
C SER A 129 -3.20 27.80 -2.90
N THR A 130 -4.13 27.78 -1.95
CA THR A 130 -3.90 28.26 -0.58
C THR A 130 -3.32 27.23 0.36
N TRP A 131 -3.21 25.98 -0.09
CA TRP A 131 -2.52 24.92 0.62
C TRP A 131 -1.01 25.17 0.62
N LYS A 132 -0.35 24.61 1.61
CA LYS A 132 1.10 24.65 1.75
C LYS A 132 1.69 23.26 1.72
N ALA A 133 2.97 23.16 1.31
CA ALA A 133 3.69 21.92 1.18
C ALA A 133 5.13 22.01 1.70
N THR A 134 5.61 20.90 2.25
CA THR A 134 7.02 20.68 2.58
C THR A 134 7.36 19.21 2.39
N GLU A 135 8.64 18.83 2.56
CA GLU A 135 9.06 17.44 2.70
C GLU A 135 9.07 17.05 4.17
N GLY A 136 8.64 15.81 4.47
CA GLY A 136 8.63 15.23 5.81
C GLY A 136 9.65 14.12 6.01
N GLY A 137 9.40 13.30 7.04
CA GLY A 137 10.24 12.17 7.43
C GLY A 137 10.31 11.06 6.38
N VAL A 138 9.30 10.87 5.55
CA VAL A 138 9.32 9.84 4.49
C VAL A 138 10.26 10.27 3.37
N ARG A 139 11.46 9.69 3.34
CA ARG A 139 12.55 10.03 2.38
C ARG A 139 12.49 9.19 1.11
N ARG A 140 11.84 8.04 1.18
CA ARG A 140 11.54 7.15 0.05
C ARG A 140 10.30 6.32 0.38
N ALA A 141 9.41 6.17 -0.59
CA ALA A 141 8.28 5.26 -0.50
C ALA A 141 8.10 4.55 -1.85
N CYS A 142 8.38 3.26 -1.89
CA CYS A 142 8.31 2.45 -3.11
C CYS A 142 7.79 1.05 -2.76
N LEU A 143 6.77 0.59 -3.46
CA LEU A 143 6.15 -0.73 -3.22
C LEU A 143 7.12 -1.90 -3.34
N PHE A 144 8.22 -1.75 -4.09
CA PHE A 144 9.23 -2.79 -4.29
C PHE A 144 10.51 -2.56 -3.49
N ASN A 145 11.00 -1.32 -3.47
CA ASN A 145 12.23 -1.00 -2.75
C ASN A 145 12.01 -0.81 -1.25
N GLY A 146 10.75 -0.54 -0.86
CA GLY A 146 10.35 -0.29 0.51
C GLY A 146 10.33 1.19 0.88
N GLU A 147 10.33 1.46 2.18
CA GLU A 147 10.18 2.79 2.76
C GLU A 147 11.41 3.15 3.59
N GLU A 148 11.82 4.42 3.50
CA GLU A 148 12.83 5.03 4.34
C GLU A 148 12.24 6.25 5.03
N PHE A 149 12.28 6.23 6.36
CA PHE A 149 11.75 7.30 7.22
C PHE A 149 12.84 7.83 8.14
N ASP A 150 12.98 9.15 8.19
CA ASP A 150 13.84 9.85 9.13
C ASP A 150 12.98 10.67 10.10
N ALA A 151 12.83 10.17 11.33
CA ALA A 151 11.96 10.79 12.34
C ALA A 151 12.42 12.19 12.75
N ARG A 152 13.69 12.53 12.58
CA ARG A 152 14.24 13.85 12.87
C ARG A 152 13.75 14.93 11.89
N LEU A 153 13.23 14.51 10.72
CA LEU A 153 12.77 15.40 9.64
C LEU A 153 11.24 15.52 9.59
N GLU A 154 10.52 14.74 10.40
CA GLU A 154 9.07 14.89 10.49
C GLU A 154 8.73 16.09 11.37
N PRO A 155 8.01 17.11 10.86
CA PRO A 155 7.66 18.26 11.68
C PRO A 155 6.65 17.85 12.76
N ASP A 156 7.02 18.03 14.03
CA ASP A 156 6.15 17.68 15.14
C ASP A 156 4.85 18.50 15.15
N GLY A 157 3.72 17.82 15.27
CA GLY A 157 2.40 18.45 15.34
C GLY A 157 1.96 19.17 14.07
N TRP A 158 2.53 18.86 12.90
CA TRP A 158 2.23 19.57 11.65
C TRP A 158 0.77 19.49 11.20
N THR A 159 0.00 18.52 11.66
CA THR A 159 -1.43 18.37 11.40
C THR A 159 -2.29 18.96 12.52
N SER A 160 -1.69 19.60 13.52
CA SER A 160 -2.39 20.31 14.60
C SER A 160 -2.65 21.77 14.25
N THR A 161 -3.67 22.37 14.87
CA THR A 161 -3.99 23.79 14.71
C THR A 161 -2.91 24.67 15.33
N GLY A 162 -2.62 25.81 14.66
CA GLY A 162 -1.63 26.78 15.15
C GLY A 162 -0.17 26.39 14.87
N PHE A 163 0.08 25.32 14.13
CA PHE A 163 1.43 24.99 13.68
C PHE A 163 1.98 26.09 12.77
N ASP A 164 3.25 26.49 12.97
CA ASP A 164 3.90 27.51 12.15
C ASP A 164 4.37 26.97 10.79
N ASP A 165 3.53 27.16 9.79
CA ASP A 165 3.79 26.74 8.41
C ASP A 165 4.32 27.86 7.50
N ARG A 166 4.80 29.01 8.07
CA ARG A 166 5.29 30.16 7.29
C ARG A 166 6.47 29.83 6.39
N ALA A 167 7.29 28.86 6.79
CA ALA A 167 8.43 28.38 6.01
C ALA A 167 8.03 27.40 4.89
N TRP A 168 6.78 26.92 4.86
CA TRP A 168 6.32 25.98 3.85
C TRP A 168 6.04 26.69 2.52
N SER A 169 6.29 26.00 1.42
CA SER A 169 6.05 26.51 0.07
C SER A 169 4.55 26.46 -0.28
N ALA A 170 4.09 27.36 -1.13
CA ALA A 170 2.78 27.24 -1.76
C ALA A 170 2.74 25.99 -2.67
N VAL A 171 1.60 25.35 -2.74
CA VAL A 171 1.38 24.23 -3.67
C VAL A 171 1.20 24.75 -5.09
N THR A 172 1.49 23.89 -6.09
CA THR A 172 1.11 24.14 -7.47
C THR A 172 -0.19 23.41 -7.76
N VAL A 173 -1.21 24.14 -8.18
CA VAL A 173 -2.44 23.55 -8.70
C VAL A 173 -2.16 23.05 -10.11
N ILE A 174 -2.46 21.79 -10.36
CA ILE A 174 -2.33 21.17 -11.69
C ILE A 174 -3.73 20.93 -12.27
N ASP A 175 -3.83 21.01 -13.59
CA ASP A 175 -5.03 20.53 -14.27
C ASP A 175 -5.19 19.06 -13.98
N GLY A 176 -6.34 18.70 -13.42
CA GLY A 176 -6.65 17.30 -13.10
C GLY A 176 -6.61 16.43 -14.36
N PRO A 177 -6.29 15.15 -14.22
CA PRO A 177 -6.46 14.24 -15.33
C PRO A 177 -7.93 14.25 -15.77
N THR A 178 -8.16 14.20 -17.07
CA THR A 178 -9.52 14.07 -17.68
C THR A 178 -10.20 12.76 -17.29
N ARG A 179 -9.56 11.97 -16.45
CA ARG A 179 -10.01 10.67 -15.96
C ARG A 179 -11.13 10.83 -14.96
N ARG A 180 -12.10 9.94 -15.06
CA ARG A 180 -13.25 9.96 -14.18
C ARG A 180 -12.85 9.50 -12.78
N LEU A 181 -13.08 10.34 -11.76
CA LEU A 181 -13.10 9.91 -10.37
C LEU A 181 -14.33 9.00 -10.15
N VAL A 182 -14.11 7.88 -9.48
CA VAL A 182 -15.16 6.92 -9.13
C VAL A 182 -15.10 6.63 -7.63
N PRO A 183 -16.25 6.43 -6.97
CA PRO A 183 -16.23 6.04 -5.57
C PRO A 183 -15.53 4.68 -5.41
N GLN A 184 -14.87 4.51 -4.28
CA GLN A 184 -14.28 3.22 -3.91
C GLN A 184 -15.39 2.17 -3.77
N VAL A 185 -15.19 1.03 -4.40
CA VAL A 185 -16.03 -0.16 -4.24
C VAL A 185 -15.21 -1.25 -3.60
N GLY A 186 -15.73 -1.85 -2.56
CA GLY A 186 -15.06 -2.89 -1.80
C GLY A 186 -14.16 -2.37 -0.68
N PRO A 187 -13.56 -3.26 0.09
CA PRO A 187 -12.76 -2.91 1.25
C PRO A 187 -11.41 -2.30 0.84
N SER A 188 -10.94 -1.32 1.63
CA SER A 188 -9.57 -0.83 1.55
C SER A 188 -8.59 -1.88 2.05
N VAL A 189 -7.33 -1.76 1.64
CA VAL A 189 -6.23 -2.46 2.31
C VAL A 189 -6.17 -1.99 3.76
N ARG A 190 -6.06 -2.94 4.68
CA ARG A 190 -5.89 -2.65 6.11
C ARG A 190 -5.09 -3.75 6.81
N VAL A 191 -4.71 -3.51 8.05
CA VAL A 191 -4.15 -4.56 8.92
C VAL A 191 -5.27 -5.52 9.28
N VAL A 192 -5.20 -6.76 8.79
CA VAL A 192 -6.20 -7.81 9.04
C VAL A 192 -5.77 -8.78 10.14
N GLU A 193 -4.48 -8.83 10.43
CA GLU A 193 -3.91 -9.67 11.49
C GLU A 193 -2.59 -9.07 11.98
N ARG A 194 -2.25 -9.32 13.25
CA ARG A 194 -0.98 -8.95 13.88
C ARG A 194 -0.31 -10.23 14.36
N ILE A 195 0.89 -10.51 13.86
CA ILE A 195 1.64 -11.74 14.16
C ILE A 195 2.92 -11.36 14.89
N ARG A 196 3.03 -11.73 16.16
CA ARG A 196 4.28 -11.57 16.90
C ARG A 196 5.37 -12.45 16.30
N SER A 197 6.59 -11.97 16.29
CA SER A 197 7.73 -12.81 15.90
C SER A 197 7.83 -14.03 16.83
N GLN A 198 8.21 -15.16 16.28
CA GLN A 198 8.40 -16.40 17.03
C GLN A 198 9.79 -16.48 17.64
N GLN A 199 10.78 -15.94 16.92
CA GLN A 199 12.17 -15.95 17.36
C GLN A 199 13.00 -14.92 16.59
N VAL A 200 14.09 -14.52 17.21
CA VAL A 200 15.25 -13.86 16.58
C VAL A 200 16.44 -14.81 16.71
N PHE A 201 17.11 -15.08 15.61
CA PHE A 201 18.22 -16.02 15.60
C PHE A 201 19.38 -15.53 14.72
N ARG A 202 20.56 -16.15 14.86
CA ARG A 202 21.71 -15.93 13.99
C ARG A 202 21.77 -17.02 12.93
N THR A 203 21.96 -16.63 11.66
CA THR A 203 22.26 -17.59 10.59
C THR A 203 23.68 -18.15 10.75
N PRO A 204 24.04 -19.23 10.03
CA PRO A 204 25.41 -19.76 10.05
C PRO A 204 26.48 -18.71 9.69
N SER A 205 26.18 -17.77 8.80
CA SER A 205 27.09 -16.65 8.48
C SER A 205 27.07 -15.51 9.51
N GLY A 206 26.20 -15.57 10.54
CA GLY A 206 26.11 -14.60 11.63
C GLY A 206 25.12 -13.46 11.40
N GLU A 207 24.30 -13.50 10.35
CA GLU A 207 23.24 -12.52 10.14
C GLU A 207 22.11 -12.67 11.18
N THR A 208 21.56 -11.55 11.68
CA THR A 208 20.41 -11.57 12.59
C THR A 208 19.13 -11.63 11.78
N VAL A 209 18.28 -12.62 12.07
CA VAL A 209 17.02 -12.84 11.34
C VAL A 209 15.85 -13.01 12.32
N VAL A 210 14.76 -12.35 12.03
CA VAL A 210 13.46 -12.47 12.72
C VAL A 210 12.60 -13.46 11.93
N ASP A 211 12.03 -14.49 12.58
CA ASP A 211 11.07 -15.43 11.99
C ASP A 211 9.66 -15.16 12.54
N PHE A 212 8.70 -14.92 11.65
CA PHE A 212 7.28 -14.76 11.99
C PHE A 212 6.49 -16.08 11.90
N GLY A 213 7.14 -17.20 11.56
CA GLY A 213 6.57 -18.53 11.56
C GLY A 213 5.70 -18.87 10.34
N GLN A 214 5.24 -17.87 9.58
CA GLN A 214 4.46 -18.06 8.36
C GLN A 214 4.75 -16.98 7.30
N ASN A 215 4.58 -17.33 6.04
CA ASN A 215 4.64 -16.35 4.93
C ASN A 215 3.39 -15.48 4.91
N LEU A 216 3.55 -14.19 4.62
CA LEU A 216 2.48 -13.19 4.64
C LEU A 216 2.78 -12.04 3.67
N ALA A 217 1.79 -11.21 3.39
CA ALA A 217 1.98 -9.89 2.79
C ALA A 217 1.74 -8.80 3.84
N GLY A 218 2.68 -7.87 4.01
CA GLY A 218 2.53 -6.85 5.03
C GLY A 218 3.80 -6.03 5.27
N VAL A 219 3.89 -5.51 6.47
CA VAL A 219 5.04 -4.75 6.98
C VAL A 219 5.39 -5.21 8.39
N VAL A 220 6.62 -4.97 8.82
CA VAL A 220 7.02 -5.19 10.21
C VAL A 220 6.84 -3.89 10.99
N GLU A 221 6.13 -3.97 12.10
CA GLU A 221 6.15 -2.99 13.17
C GLU A 221 7.23 -3.39 14.16
N PHE A 222 8.04 -2.45 14.58
CA PHE A 222 9.05 -2.68 15.61
C PHE A 222 9.12 -1.55 16.62
N THR A 223 9.58 -1.89 17.81
CA THR A 223 9.82 -0.95 18.91
C THR A 223 11.31 -0.93 19.22
N VAL A 224 11.89 0.25 19.36
CA VAL A 224 13.34 0.43 19.48
C VAL A 224 13.67 1.64 20.33
N SER A 225 14.80 1.61 21.02
CA SER A 225 15.39 2.76 21.70
C SER A 225 16.82 2.96 21.22
N GLY A 226 17.27 4.20 21.15
CA GLY A 226 18.63 4.51 20.75
C GLY A 226 18.91 6.00 20.56
N PRO A 227 20.17 6.37 20.33
CA PRO A 227 20.54 7.75 20.08
C PRO A 227 19.92 8.31 18.79
N ALA A 228 19.64 9.62 18.77
CA ALA A 228 19.22 10.33 17.57
C ALA A 228 20.15 10.03 16.38
N GLY A 229 19.58 9.70 15.23
CA GLY A 229 20.31 9.40 14.01
C GLY A 229 20.79 7.96 13.87
N SER A 230 20.69 7.12 14.91
CA SER A 230 20.82 5.68 14.74
C SER A 230 19.66 5.12 13.93
N SER A 231 19.80 3.94 13.36
CA SER A 231 18.76 3.42 12.48
C SER A 231 18.48 1.93 12.68
N VAL A 232 17.23 1.56 12.40
CA VAL A 232 16.80 0.19 12.15
C VAL A 232 16.64 0.00 10.65
N ARG A 233 17.27 -1.03 10.08
CA ARG A 233 17.03 -1.43 8.69
C ARG A 233 16.71 -2.92 8.63
N LEU A 234 15.57 -3.22 8.01
CA LEU A 234 15.06 -4.57 7.81
C LEU A 234 15.01 -4.89 6.32
N THR A 235 15.51 -6.07 5.94
CA THR A 235 15.32 -6.65 4.60
C THR A 235 14.39 -7.84 4.72
N HIS A 236 13.26 -7.83 3.98
CA HIS A 236 12.20 -8.84 4.07
C HIS A 236 12.48 -9.99 3.11
N GLY A 237 12.21 -11.23 3.51
CA GLY A 237 12.41 -12.44 2.70
C GLY A 237 11.42 -13.55 3.02
N GLU A 238 11.14 -14.41 2.02
CA GLU A 238 10.13 -15.46 2.15
C GLU A 238 10.70 -16.78 2.65
N THR A 239 11.96 -17.07 2.34
CA THR A 239 12.60 -18.36 2.63
C THR A 239 14.03 -18.18 3.10
N LEU A 240 14.57 -19.22 3.71
CA LEU A 240 16.00 -19.40 3.91
C LEU A 240 16.55 -20.38 2.86
N THR A 241 17.85 -20.39 2.66
CA THR A 241 18.52 -21.44 1.89
C THR A 241 18.44 -22.77 2.61
N THR A 242 18.80 -23.88 1.95
CA THR A 242 18.90 -25.21 2.57
C THR A 242 19.88 -25.24 3.73
N ASP A 243 20.89 -24.36 3.71
CA ASP A 243 21.92 -24.25 4.75
C ASP A 243 21.50 -23.29 5.87
N GLY A 244 20.29 -22.72 5.81
CA GLY A 244 19.74 -21.83 6.84
C GLY A 244 20.15 -20.36 6.72
N GLU A 245 20.71 -19.96 5.59
CA GLU A 245 21.07 -18.56 5.33
C GLU A 245 19.88 -17.76 4.80
N PHE A 246 19.87 -16.45 5.09
CA PHE A 246 18.89 -15.54 4.51
C PHE A 246 19.14 -15.39 3.01
N THR A 247 18.08 -15.45 2.18
CA THR A 247 18.22 -15.27 0.74
C THR A 247 17.30 -14.18 0.20
N SER A 248 17.80 -13.45 -0.79
CA SER A 248 17.07 -12.45 -1.58
C SER A 248 16.82 -12.90 -3.02
N ASP A 249 17.03 -14.18 -3.35
CA ASP A 249 16.96 -14.70 -4.72
C ASP A 249 15.57 -14.54 -5.35
N THR A 250 14.51 -14.50 -4.52
CA THR A 250 13.13 -14.31 -4.97
C THR A 250 12.77 -12.85 -5.28
N PHE A 251 13.64 -11.86 -4.98
CA PHE A 251 13.30 -10.44 -5.06
C PHE A 251 13.45 -9.83 -6.46
N GLY A 252 14.21 -10.49 -7.34
CA GLY A 252 14.64 -9.88 -8.59
C GLY A 252 15.56 -8.69 -8.32
N ASP A 253 15.24 -7.47 -8.81
CA ASP A 253 15.98 -6.23 -8.53
C ASP A 253 15.33 -5.34 -7.45
N SER A 254 14.35 -5.86 -6.73
CA SER A 254 13.69 -5.23 -5.60
C SER A 254 14.61 -5.25 -4.37
N ARG A 255 14.55 -4.21 -3.54
CA ARG A 255 15.33 -4.18 -2.28
C ARG A 255 14.56 -4.78 -1.12
N GLN A 256 13.26 -4.61 -1.10
CA GLN A 256 12.35 -5.04 -0.02
C GLN A 256 12.81 -4.58 1.38
N GLN A 257 13.27 -3.33 1.48
CA GLN A 257 13.89 -2.78 2.69
C GLN A 257 13.03 -1.71 3.32
N VAL A 258 12.93 -1.75 4.64
CA VAL A 258 12.42 -0.66 5.46
C VAL A 258 13.56 -0.13 6.30
N ARG A 259 13.75 1.20 6.29
CA ARG A 259 14.74 1.88 7.14
C ARG A 259 14.05 2.98 7.94
N TYR A 260 14.30 3.00 9.22
CA TYR A 260 13.86 4.02 10.15
C TYR A 260 15.06 4.65 10.83
N THR A 261 15.17 5.98 10.77
CA THR A 261 16.19 6.74 11.51
C THR A 261 15.52 7.38 12.71
N LEU A 262 16.05 7.09 13.91
CA LEU A 262 15.49 7.49 15.19
C LEU A 262 15.59 9.02 15.40
N ALA A 263 14.54 9.58 16.00
CA ALA A 263 14.57 10.96 16.51
C ALA A 263 15.44 11.07 17.78
N GLY A 264 15.56 9.98 18.53
CA GLY A 264 16.30 9.92 19.80
C GLY A 264 15.52 10.51 20.96
N THR A 265 14.24 10.16 21.04
CA THR A 265 13.37 10.54 22.16
C THR A 265 13.75 9.82 23.44
N ASP A 266 13.42 10.42 24.60
CA ASP A 266 13.61 9.78 25.91
C ASP A 266 12.62 8.62 26.08
N GLY A 267 12.94 7.45 25.52
CA GLY A 267 12.09 6.26 25.58
C GLY A 267 12.20 5.36 24.37
N THR A 268 11.12 4.66 24.09
CA THR A 268 11.00 3.77 22.94
C THR A 268 10.29 4.47 21.79
N GLU A 269 10.77 4.27 20.58
CA GLU A 269 10.12 4.68 19.34
C GLU A 269 9.50 3.46 18.66
N THR A 270 8.26 3.57 18.19
CA THR A 270 7.57 2.49 17.47
C THR A 270 7.34 2.94 16.03
N PHE A 271 7.70 2.09 15.08
CA PHE A 271 7.56 2.39 13.66
C PHE A 271 7.01 1.19 12.87
N ALA A 272 6.16 1.49 11.90
CA ALA A 272 5.76 0.59 10.84
C ALA A 272 5.62 1.37 9.53
N ALA A 273 6.19 0.87 8.44
CA ALA A 273 6.08 1.49 7.13
C ALA A 273 4.61 1.66 6.71
N ARG A 274 4.28 2.80 6.09
CA ARG A 274 2.89 3.17 5.72
C ARG A 274 2.61 3.02 4.23
N PHE A 275 3.60 3.24 3.39
CA PHE A 275 3.44 3.40 1.94
C PHE A 275 4.08 2.28 1.12
N THR A 276 4.27 1.13 1.73
CA THR A 276 4.79 -0.09 1.10
C THR A 276 4.17 -1.34 1.71
N TYR A 277 4.42 -2.49 1.10
CA TYR A 277 4.23 -3.82 1.68
C TYR A 277 5.18 -4.82 1.03
N HIS A 278 5.46 -5.90 1.71
CA HIS A 278 6.36 -6.96 1.26
C HIS A 278 5.73 -8.33 1.46
N GLY A 279 6.12 -9.31 0.63
CA GLY A 279 5.91 -10.72 0.90
C GLY A 279 7.07 -11.23 1.73
N PHE A 280 6.80 -11.82 2.91
CA PHE A 280 7.87 -12.31 3.76
C PHE A 280 7.38 -13.30 4.84
N ARG A 281 8.27 -14.14 5.29
CA ARG A 281 8.22 -14.84 6.57
C ARG A 281 9.34 -14.35 7.47
N TYR A 282 10.48 -13.98 6.89
CA TYR A 282 11.68 -13.58 7.59
C TYR A 282 11.98 -12.10 7.37
N ALA A 283 12.56 -11.46 8.39
CA ALA A 283 13.14 -10.14 8.25
C ALA A 283 14.58 -10.17 8.76
N ARG A 284 15.54 -9.90 7.89
CA ARG A 284 16.94 -9.73 8.30
C ARG A 284 17.12 -8.33 8.87
N VAL A 285 17.73 -8.26 10.04
CA VAL A 285 18.10 -7.00 10.71
C VAL A 285 19.48 -6.58 10.20
N ASP A 286 19.50 -5.63 9.25
CA ASP A 286 20.73 -5.12 8.64
C ASP A 286 21.39 -4.01 9.48
N GLU A 287 20.58 -3.20 10.17
CA GLU A 287 21.00 -2.13 11.08
C GLU A 287 20.14 -2.18 12.35
N TRP A 288 20.77 -1.99 13.51
CA TRP A 288 20.12 -1.86 14.82
C TRP A 288 20.92 -0.87 15.68
N PRO A 289 20.26 -0.05 16.52
CA PRO A 289 20.97 0.93 17.35
C PRO A 289 22.00 0.29 18.27
N PRO A 290 23.15 0.97 18.50
CA PRO A 290 24.18 0.45 19.37
C PRO A 290 23.73 0.39 20.85
N GLY A 291 24.25 -0.59 21.59
CA GLY A 291 23.97 -0.75 23.03
C GLY A 291 22.80 -1.67 23.36
N SER A 292 22.10 -2.19 22.36
CA SER A 292 21.08 -3.22 22.53
C SER A 292 21.14 -4.26 21.40
N GLU A 293 20.57 -5.44 21.66
CA GLU A 293 20.38 -6.48 20.63
C GLU A 293 18.89 -6.64 20.39
N PRO A 294 18.46 -6.89 19.15
CA PRO A 294 17.05 -7.10 18.84
C PRO A 294 16.54 -8.41 19.46
N THR A 295 15.35 -8.37 20.03
CA THR A 295 14.67 -9.51 20.64
C THR A 295 13.35 -9.82 19.90
N ALA A 296 12.76 -10.98 20.16
CA ALA A 296 11.48 -11.34 19.55
C ALA A 296 10.35 -10.39 19.94
N ASP A 297 10.37 -9.84 21.14
CA ASP A 297 9.33 -8.92 21.61
C ASP A 297 9.33 -7.56 20.90
N ASP A 298 10.43 -7.22 20.22
CA ASP A 298 10.55 -5.96 19.50
C ASP A 298 9.78 -5.95 18.17
N PHE A 299 9.32 -7.11 17.65
CA PHE A 299 8.80 -7.21 16.28
C PHE A 299 7.40 -7.82 16.21
N THR A 300 6.53 -7.17 15.44
CA THR A 300 5.20 -7.66 15.08
C THR A 300 4.98 -7.49 13.57
N ALA A 301 4.66 -8.54 12.85
CA ALA A 301 4.24 -8.43 11.46
C ALA A 301 2.76 -7.96 11.41
N LEU A 302 2.52 -6.92 10.62
CA LEU A 302 1.19 -6.41 10.29
C LEU A 302 0.79 -6.98 8.94
N VAL A 303 -0.14 -7.94 8.94
CA VAL A 303 -0.65 -8.54 7.70
C VAL A 303 -1.57 -7.55 7.02
N LEU A 304 -1.25 -7.19 5.78
CA LEU A 304 -2.02 -6.28 4.96
C LEU A 304 -2.83 -7.04 3.90
N SER A 305 -4.11 -6.75 3.81
CA SER A 305 -4.99 -7.30 2.77
C SER A 305 -6.16 -6.36 2.51
N SER A 306 -6.72 -6.42 1.30
CA SER A 306 -8.07 -5.93 1.04
C SER A 306 -9.01 -6.97 1.63
N GLU A 307 -9.43 -6.76 2.86
CA GLU A 307 -10.15 -7.75 3.63
C GLU A 307 -11.44 -8.20 2.93
N ALA A 308 -11.54 -9.49 2.71
CA ALA A 308 -12.76 -10.17 2.37
C ALA A 308 -13.22 -11.00 3.59
N ARG A 309 -14.47 -10.81 4.02
CA ARG A 309 -15.04 -11.59 5.12
C ARG A 309 -14.92 -13.09 4.80
N ASN A 310 -14.39 -13.88 5.73
CA ASN A 310 -14.37 -15.34 5.63
C ASN A 310 -15.82 -15.85 5.61
N THR A 311 -16.15 -16.63 4.59
CA THR A 311 -17.50 -17.21 4.39
C THR A 311 -17.47 -18.72 4.29
N GLY A 312 -16.29 -19.32 4.10
CA GLY A 312 -16.08 -20.74 4.03
C GLY A 312 -15.37 -21.28 5.29
N ARG A 313 -15.77 -22.44 5.73
CA ARG A 313 -15.07 -23.19 6.77
C ARG A 313 -14.96 -24.64 6.33
N PHE A 314 -13.76 -25.18 6.44
CA PHE A 314 -13.49 -26.58 6.18
C PHE A 314 -12.66 -27.19 7.31
N GLU A 315 -13.05 -28.36 7.77
CA GLU A 315 -12.32 -29.14 8.75
C GLU A 315 -12.58 -30.63 8.50
N CYS A 316 -11.55 -31.45 8.60
CA CYS A 316 -11.67 -32.90 8.50
C CYS A 316 -10.70 -33.59 9.48
N SER A 317 -10.79 -34.90 9.61
CA SER A 317 -9.92 -35.68 10.49
C SER A 317 -8.46 -35.79 10.02
N HIS A 318 -8.17 -35.39 8.77
CA HIS A 318 -6.83 -35.52 8.19
C HIS A 318 -6.04 -34.20 8.35
N ARG A 319 -5.10 -34.14 9.30
CA ARG A 319 -4.33 -32.94 9.65
C ARG A 319 -3.68 -32.24 8.46
N LYS A 320 -3.07 -33.00 7.51
CA LYS A 320 -2.40 -32.38 6.34
C LYS A 320 -3.38 -31.70 5.39
N ILE A 321 -4.63 -32.19 5.29
CA ILE A 321 -5.66 -31.53 4.47
C ILE A 321 -6.10 -30.22 5.14
N ASN A 322 -6.30 -30.22 6.45
CA ASN A 322 -6.60 -28.99 7.17
C ASN A 322 -5.49 -27.94 7.00
N GLN A 323 -4.22 -28.37 7.10
CA GLN A 323 -3.06 -27.49 6.84
C GLN A 323 -3.05 -26.97 5.40
N LEU A 324 -3.39 -27.79 4.40
CA LEU A 324 -3.48 -27.34 3.01
C LEU A 324 -4.54 -26.26 2.85
N VAL A 325 -5.72 -26.43 3.44
CA VAL A 325 -6.80 -25.42 3.39
C VAL A 325 -6.37 -24.10 4.04
N GLU A 326 -5.68 -24.19 5.19
CA GLU A 326 -5.12 -23.01 5.84
C GLU A 326 -4.08 -22.30 4.97
N ASN A 327 -3.17 -23.04 4.33
CA ASN A 327 -2.18 -22.46 3.42
C ASN A 327 -2.82 -21.76 2.22
N ILE A 328 -3.92 -22.33 1.68
CA ILE A 328 -4.68 -21.71 0.58
C ILE A 328 -5.30 -20.41 1.05
N ASP A 329 -5.92 -20.36 2.23
CA ASP A 329 -6.51 -19.14 2.78
C ASP A 329 -5.44 -18.07 3.06
N ARG A 330 -4.29 -18.44 3.64
CA ARG A 330 -3.15 -17.54 3.85
C ARG A 330 -2.60 -16.97 2.54
N SER A 331 -2.49 -17.81 1.51
CA SER A 331 -2.07 -17.37 0.17
C SER A 331 -3.06 -16.38 -0.44
N GLN A 332 -4.37 -16.63 -0.25
CA GLN A 332 -5.42 -15.70 -0.69
C GLN A 332 -5.28 -14.33 -0.01
N VAL A 333 -5.15 -14.30 1.32
CA VAL A 333 -4.98 -13.06 2.09
C VAL A 333 -3.76 -12.28 1.60
N ALA A 334 -2.63 -12.97 1.36
CA ALA A 334 -1.38 -12.35 0.93
C ALA A 334 -1.41 -11.80 -0.51
N ASN A 335 -2.31 -12.34 -1.36
CA ASN A 335 -2.40 -11.96 -2.77
C ASN A 335 -3.64 -11.13 -3.12
N PHE A 336 -4.40 -10.67 -2.12
CA PHE A 336 -5.52 -9.74 -2.29
C PHE A 336 -5.21 -8.39 -1.64
N VAL A 337 -4.18 -7.71 -2.17
CA VAL A 337 -3.78 -6.35 -1.75
C VAL A 337 -4.15 -5.40 -2.88
N GLU A 338 -5.27 -4.72 -2.76
CA GLU A 338 -5.95 -3.89 -3.75
C GLU A 338 -6.54 -4.67 -4.93
N ILE A 339 -5.78 -5.51 -5.58
CA ILE A 339 -6.18 -6.37 -6.70
C ILE A 339 -5.75 -7.81 -6.42
N PRO A 340 -6.32 -8.81 -7.10
CA PRO A 340 -5.74 -10.14 -7.06
C PRO A 340 -4.38 -10.13 -7.76
N THR A 341 -3.31 -10.45 -7.02
CA THR A 341 -1.93 -10.46 -7.52
C THR A 341 -1.39 -11.88 -7.66
N ASP A 342 -0.40 -12.05 -8.54
CA ASP A 342 0.35 -13.30 -8.72
C ASP A 342 1.23 -13.61 -7.49
N CYS A 343 1.84 -12.59 -6.93
CA CYS A 343 2.73 -12.72 -5.76
C CYS A 343 2.85 -11.40 -5.01
N PRO A 344 3.10 -11.42 -3.68
CA PRO A 344 3.28 -10.21 -2.88
C PRO A 344 4.73 -9.67 -2.93
N THR A 345 5.65 -10.32 -3.66
CA THR A 345 7.09 -10.09 -3.56
C THR A 345 7.66 -9.38 -4.78
N ARG A 346 7.82 -10.08 -5.89
CA ARG A 346 8.63 -9.60 -7.03
C ARG A 346 7.84 -8.90 -8.14
N GLU A 347 6.56 -9.21 -8.33
CA GLU A 347 5.75 -8.66 -9.43
C GLU A 347 4.59 -7.81 -8.95
N LYS A 348 3.83 -8.28 -7.95
CA LYS A 348 2.64 -7.60 -7.39
C LYS A 348 1.69 -7.16 -8.51
N ALA A 349 1.48 -8.06 -9.48
CA ALA A 349 0.79 -7.79 -10.72
C ALA A 349 -0.53 -8.54 -10.80
N GLY A 350 -1.55 -7.91 -11.38
CA GLY A 350 -2.88 -8.50 -11.55
C GLY A 350 -2.94 -9.41 -12.77
N TRP A 351 -2.20 -10.52 -12.74
CA TRP A 351 -2.24 -11.52 -13.80
C TRP A 351 -3.66 -12.12 -13.92
N THR A 352 -4.21 -12.03 -15.12
CA THR A 352 -5.58 -12.48 -15.38
C THR A 352 -5.72 -14.01 -15.33
N GLY A 353 -4.69 -14.75 -15.75
CA GLY A 353 -4.67 -16.21 -15.67
C GLY A 353 -4.75 -16.75 -14.24
N ASP A 354 -4.04 -16.11 -13.33
CA ASP A 354 -3.97 -16.49 -11.92
C ASP A 354 -5.34 -16.42 -11.27
N ILE A 355 -6.05 -15.31 -11.45
CA ILE A 355 -7.41 -15.16 -10.89
C ILE A 355 -8.46 -16.00 -11.63
N ALA A 356 -8.30 -16.26 -12.93
CA ALA A 356 -9.19 -17.18 -13.65
C ALA A 356 -9.17 -18.56 -13.00
N VAL A 357 -8.00 -19.08 -12.65
CA VAL A 357 -7.85 -20.37 -11.98
C VAL A 357 -8.30 -20.31 -10.52
N PHE A 358 -7.91 -19.26 -9.78
CA PHE A 358 -8.14 -19.16 -8.33
C PHE A 358 -9.53 -18.68 -7.95
N GLY A 359 -10.23 -17.96 -8.81
CA GLY A 359 -11.47 -17.25 -8.49
C GLY A 359 -12.53 -18.08 -7.78
N ARG A 360 -12.77 -19.33 -8.23
CA ARG A 360 -13.74 -20.25 -7.60
C ARG A 360 -13.32 -20.66 -6.20
N THR A 361 -12.04 -21.00 -6.00
CA THR A 361 -11.49 -21.32 -4.68
C THR A 361 -11.61 -20.09 -3.74
N GLY A 362 -11.28 -18.92 -4.24
CA GLY A 362 -11.39 -17.68 -3.48
C GLY A 362 -12.83 -17.38 -3.03
N ALA A 363 -13.82 -17.63 -3.90
CA ALA A 363 -15.24 -17.44 -3.59
C ALA A 363 -15.77 -18.42 -2.54
N LEU A 364 -15.22 -19.65 -2.50
CA LEU A 364 -15.57 -20.63 -1.48
C LEU A 364 -15.04 -20.24 -0.09
N ASN A 365 -13.87 -19.59 -0.03
CA ASN A 365 -13.25 -19.23 1.23
C ASN A 365 -13.77 -17.91 1.77
N ARG A 366 -13.92 -16.89 0.92
CA ARG A 366 -14.15 -15.50 1.33
C ARG A 366 -15.13 -14.79 0.40
N ASN A 367 -15.83 -13.76 0.92
CA ASN A 367 -16.65 -12.88 0.08
C ASN A 367 -15.76 -11.96 -0.76
N ILE A 368 -15.38 -12.42 -1.94
CA ILE A 368 -14.53 -11.67 -2.89
C ILE A 368 -15.31 -10.86 -3.92
N ALA A 369 -16.65 -10.87 -3.87
CA ALA A 369 -17.49 -10.18 -4.84
C ALA A 369 -17.15 -8.68 -4.98
N PRO A 370 -16.99 -7.88 -3.90
CA PRO A 370 -16.70 -6.46 -4.06
C PRO A 370 -15.36 -6.19 -4.76
N ILE A 371 -14.32 -6.95 -4.40
CA ILE A 371 -12.96 -6.80 -4.97
C ILE A 371 -12.97 -7.17 -6.44
N LEU A 372 -13.53 -8.34 -6.79
CA LEU A 372 -13.56 -8.81 -8.17
C LEU A 372 -14.50 -8.00 -9.06
N THR A 373 -15.64 -7.54 -8.54
CA THR A 373 -16.54 -6.64 -9.29
C THR A 373 -15.82 -5.33 -9.66
N ARG A 374 -15.07 -4.75 -8.71
CA ARG A 374 -14.25 -3.57 -8.95
C ARG A 374 -13.19 -3.86 -10.01
N TRP A 375 -12.41 -4.96 -9.84
CA TRP A 375 -11.34 -5.36 -10.75
C TRP A 375 -11.84 -5.66 -12.16
N LEU A 376 -13.01 -6.30 -12.32
CA LEU A 376 -13.64 -6.50 -13.63
C LEU A 376 -13.97 -5.17 -14.32
N GLY A 377 -14.25 -4.12 -13.55
CA GLY A 377 -14.36 -2.77 -14.09
C GLY A 377 -13.07 -2.26 -14.72
N ASP A 378 -11.92 -2.65 -14.15
CA ASP A 378 -10.60 -2.35 -14.71
C ASP A 378 -10.28 -3.24 -15.92
N VAL A 379 -10.65 -4.52 -15.89
CA VAL A 379 -10.53 -5.44 -17.06
C VAL A 379 -11.29 -4.86 -18.28
N ARG A 380 -12.52 -4.38 -18.07
CA ARG A 380 -13.30 -3.75 -19.13
C ARG A 380 -12.69 -2.44 -19.61
N ALA A 381 -12.11 -1.65 -18.70
CA ALA A 381 -11.52 -0.36 -19.03
C ALA A 381 -10.20 -0.50 -19.80
N ASP A 382 -9.41 -1.53 -19.51
CA ASP A 382 -8.13 -1.82 -20.16
C ASP A 382 -8.28 -2.76 -21.38
N GLN A 383 -9.50 -3.22 -21.73
CA GLN A 383 -9.72 -4.03 -22.92
C GLN A 383 -9.27 -3.26 -24.17
N LEU A 384 -8.52 -3.93 -25.03
CA LEU A 384 -7.98 -3.32 -26.26
C LEU A 384 -9.08 -3.10 -27.30
N ASP A 385 -8.90 -2.13 -28.21
CA ASP A 385 -9.85 -1.79 -29.27
C ASP A 385 -10.24 -2.99 -30.17
N ASN A 386 -9.36 -3.97 -30.29
CA ASN A 386 -9.61 -5.21 -31.03
C ASN A 386 -10.29 -6.31 -30.19
N GLY A 387 -10.78 -5.97 -29.00
CA GLY A 387 -11.48 -6.87 -28.08
C GLY A 387 -10.60 -7.76 -27.21
N ARG A 388 -9.28 -7.77 -27.38
CA ARG A 388 -8.38 -8.59 -26.56
C ARG A 388 -8.35 -8.12 -25.11
N ILE A 389 -8.32 -9.07 -24.21
CA ILE A 389 -8.12 -8.82 -22.77
C ILE A 389 -6.61 -8.84 -22.47
N PRO A 390 -6.08 -7.83 -21.75
CA PRO A 390 -4.70 -7.85 -21.31
C PRO A 390 -4.40 -9.05 -20.40
N CYS A 391 -3.18 -9.56 -20.45
CA CYS A 391 -2.75 -10.63 -19.54
C CYS A 391 -2.50 -10.13 -18.10
N VAL A 392 -2.39 -8.82 -17.90
CA VAL A 392 -2.23 -8.16 -16.59
C VAL A 392 -3.15 -6.95 -16.54
N VAL A 393 -3.92 -6.81 -15.47
CA VAL A 393 -4.85 -5.69 -15.24
C VAL A 393 -4.69 -5.19 -13.80
N PRO A 394 -4.53 -3.88 -13.56
CA PRO A 394 -4.40 -2.78 -14.54
C PRO A 394 -3.14 -2.83 -15.39
N VAL A 395 -3.26 -2.34 -16.62
CA VAL A 395 -2.16 -2.36 -17.60
C VAL A 395 -1.21 -1.18 -17.34
N SER A 396 0.03 -1.48 -16.98
CA SER A 396 1.09 -0.47 -16.96
C SER A 396 1.74 -0.28 -18.33
N SER A 397 2.46 0.83 -18.51
CA SER A 397 3.21 1.09 -19.75
C SER A 397 4.21 -0.02 -20.09
N SER A 398 4.67 -0.78 -19.09
CA SER A 398 5.59 -1.90 -19.25
C SER A 398 4.95 -3.07 -19.99
N TYR A 399 3.70 -3.38 -19.68
CA TYR A 399 2.95 -4.49 -20.31
C TYR A 399 2.43 -4.12 -21.70
N ASN A 400 2.31 -2.83 -22.01
CA ASN A 400 2.03 -2.34 -23.36
C ASN A 400 3.27 -2.28 -24.26
N ALA A 401 4.45 -2.68 -23.78
CA ALA A 401 5.64 -2.76 -24.58
C ALA A 401 5.49 -3.77 -25.74
N PHE A 402 6.18 -3.51 -26.85
CA PHE A 402 6.06 -4.27 -28.10
C PHE A 402 6.15 -5.79 -27.91
N PHE A 403 7.03 -6.26 -27.03
CA PHE A 403 7.24 -7.70 -26.80
C PHE A 403 6.15 -8.35 -25.90
N MET A 404 5.37 -7.55 -25.14
CA MET A 404 4.26 -8.06 -24.33
C MET A 404 2.91 -8.01 -25.05
N ARG A 405 2.75 -7.13 -26.05
CA ARG A 405 1.50 -7.02 -26.84
C ARG A 405 1.01 -8.34 -27.44
N PRO A 406 1.88 -9.24 -27.95
CA PRO A 406 1.46 -10.53 -28.49
C PRO A 406 0.79 -11.45 -27.43
N THR A 407 1.08 -11.27 -26.15
CA THR A 407 0.52 -12.12 -25.06
C THR A 407 -0.91 -11.70 -24.70
N HIS A 408 -1.35 -10.50 -25.06
CA HIS A 408 -2.73 -10.05 -24.79
C HIS A 408 -3.73 -10.88 -25.61
N GLY A 409 -4.79 -11.32 -24.95
CA GLY A 409 -5.80 -12.20 -25.52
C GLY A 409 -5.38 -13.68 -25.58
N GLY A 410 -4.28 -14.04 -24.89
CA GLY A 410 -3.84 -15.42 -24.77
C GLY A 410 -4.88 -16.27 -24.04
N ALA A 411 -5.10 -17.50 -24.54
CA ALA A 411 -5.94 -18.50 -23.87
C ALA A 411 -5.45 -18.72 -22.43
N ALA A 412 -6.37 -19.07 -21.54
CA ALA A 412 -6.20 -19.21 -20.10
C ALA A 412 -6.03 -17.88 -19.33
N TRP A 413 -5.44 -16.85 -19.91
CA TRP A 413 -5.38 -15.51 -19.29
C TRP A 413 -6.61 -14.67 -19.63
N ALA A 414 -6.94 -14.54 -20.91
CA ALA A 414 -8.12 -13.79 -21.36
C ALA A 414 -9.43 -14.40 -20.87
N ASP A 415 -9.44 -15.70 -20.55
CA ASP A 415 -10.59 -16.43 -20.04
C ASP A 415 -11.11 -15.87 -18.72
N ALA A 416 -10.30 -15.12 -17.98
CA ALA A 416 -10.72 -14.38 -16.78
C ALA A 416 -11.97 -13.50 -17.02
N CYS A 417 -12.14 -12.96 -18.23
CA CYS A 417 -13.33 -12.13 -18.56
C CYS A 417 -14.63 -12.96 -18.65
N VAL A 418 -14.55 -14.28 -18.66
CA VAL A 418 -15.68 -15.22 -18.62
C VAL A 418 -15.75 -15.91 -17.27
N ASP A 419 -14.61 -16.50 -16.82
CA ASP A 419 -14.57 -17.34 -15.62
C ASP A 419 -14.84 -16.56 -14.33
N VAL A 420 -14.32 -15.34 -14.23
CA VAL A 420 -14.51 -14.52 -13.03
C VAL A 420 -15.96 -14.03 -12.90
N PRO A 421 -16.59 -13.42 -13.93
CA PRO A 421 -18.03 -13.08 -13.87
C PRO A 421 -18.91 -14.30 -13.63
N TRP A 422 -18.61 -15.45 -14.25
CA TRP A 422 -19.36 -16.68 -14.05
C TRP A 422 -19.24 -17.20 -12.62
N THR A 423 -18.04 -17.13 -12.05
CA THR A 423 -17.81 -17.47 -10.65
C THR A 423 -18.64 -16.56 -9.72
N LEU A 424 -18.64 -15.25 -9.96
CA LEU A 424 -19.44 -14.31 -9.18
C LEU A 424 -20.94 -14.61 -9.29
N TYR A 425 -21.44 -14.89 -10.49
CA TYR A 425 -22.84 -15.25 -10.71
C TYR A 425 -23.26 -16.53 -9.97
N LEU A 426 -22.34 -17.53 -9.86
CA LEU A 426 -22.67 -18.79 -9.21
C LEU A 426 -22.66 -18.71 -7.69
N HIS A 427 -21.89 -17.78 -7.11
CA HIS A 427 -21.66 -17.73 -5.66
C HIS A 427 -22.36 -16.54 -4.96
N TYR A 428 -22.75 -15.52 -5.70
CA TYR A 428 -23.36 -14.29 -5.16
C TYR A 428 -24.58 -13.85 -5.96
#